data_b97f3f7b0469ca7588e7278e499e3574
#
_entry.id   b97f3f7b0469ca7588e7278e499e3574
#
_cell.length_a   1.000
_cell.length_b   1.000
_cell.length_c   1.000
_cell.angle_alpha   90.00
_cell.angle_beta   90.00
_cell.angle_gamma   90.00
#
_symmetry.space_group_name_H-M   'P 1'
#
loop_
_entity.id
_entity.type
_entity.pdbx_description
1 polymer ?
#
loop_
_entity_poly.entity_id
_entity_poly.type
_entity_poly.pdbx_seq_one_letter_code
_entity_poly.pdbx_strand_id
1 'polypeptide(L)'
;MLGELVAGATGGLVLIEDTIECEGRSLLKTFVAASAHRGESVHVFGFEIPEEEFRAGFDPDVTVRLLYQDGFTDPLRWTGEAGGFSGEEFTALGVSGQLARGPAGPATVVLDSLSWLLLRQPLPAVCQALGRIPMAAASAGLRVTRILALLHGDLHPPGLVETLRSLARAVVGVGPAPEGVGSGGDAPRLASMLQRKETGKVLEKEEYFTILAGFTPKALGEPTGSVPRDEDTDPHSTADPAANLTFNLRLSDTERRARDGVPLPFHFSAQKKSSLLEASASAGKIYYEPDAADDLDEEDPDDDLDV
;
A
#
# COMPACT_ATOMS: atom_id res chain seq x y z
N MET A 1 -15.03 -2.25 2.52
CA MET A 1 -13.56 -2.03 2.50
C MET A 1 -13.20 -0.55 2.49
N LEU A 2 -13.82 0.31 1.60
CA LEU A 2 -13.53 1.75 1.59
C LEU A 2 -13.75 2.41 2.94
N GLY A 3 -14.90 2.16 3.58
CA GLY A 3 -15.20 2.68 4.92
C GLY A 3 -14.19 2.27 5.99
N GLU A 4 -13.70 1.04 5.95
CA GLU A 4 -12.66 0.54 6.86
C GLU A 4 -11.30 1.20 6.60
N LEU A 5 -10.93 1.39 5.31
CA LEU A 5 -9.70 2.07 4.94
C LEU A 5 -9.73 3.55 5.38
N VAL A 6 -10.88 4.22 5.22
CA VAL A 6 -11.09 5.60 5.66
C VAL A 6 -11.04 5.71 7.18
N ALA A 7 -11.81 4.88 7.89
CA ALA A 7 -11.91 4.91 9.35
C ALA A 7 -10.64 4.38 10.04
N GLY A 8 -9.96 3.41 9.42
CA GLY A 8 -8.78 2.78 9.98
C GLY A 8 -7.56 3.69 9.97
N ALA A 9 -6.63 3.41 10.88
CA ALA A 9 -5.30 4.03 10.92
C ALA A 9 -4.30 3.23 10.07
N THR A 10 -4.61 3.02 8.79
CA THR A 10 -3.65 2.40 7.87
C THR A 10 -2.42 3.29 7.76
N GLY A 11 -1.31 2.86 8.34
CA GLY A 11 -0.05 3.62 8.33
C GLY A 11 0.55 3.73 6.92
N GLY A 12 1.51 4.64 6.77
CA GLY A 12 2.22 4.85 5.51
C GLY A 12 1.48 5.76 4.53
N LEU A 13 1.85 5.65 3.25
CA LEU A 13 1.25 6.45 2.18
C LEU A 13 -0.07 5.82 1.70
N VAL A 14 -1.13 6.61 1.72
CA VAL A 14 -2.41 6.34 1.04
C VAL A 14 -2.48 7.24 -0.18
N LEU A 15 -2.43 6.65 -1.36
CA LEU A 15 -2.49 7.35 -2.62
C LEU A 15 -3.94 7.33 -3.13
N ILE A 16 -4.52 8.50 -3.37
CA ILE A 16 -5.82 8.65 -4.02
C ILE A 16 -5.53 9.07 -5.46
N GLU A 17 -5.97 8.27 -6.40
CA GLU A 17 -5.78 8.53 -7.82
C GLU A 17 -7.09 8.93 -8.45
N ASP A 18 -7.06 10.02 -9.16
CA ASP A 18 -8.21 10.52 -9.91
C ASP A 18 -7.83 10.88 -11.35
N THR A 19 -8.82 11.29 -12.09
CA THR A 19 -8.69 11.77 -13.47
C THR A 19 -9.57 12.99 -13.67
N ILE A 20 -9.40 13.69 -14.80
CA ILE A 20 -10.24 14.83 -15.16
C ILE A 20 -11.74 14.46 -15.25
N GLU A 21 -12.05 13.19 -15.54
CA GLU A 21 -13.44 12.72 -15.63
C GLU A 21 -14.08 12.49 -14.25
N CYS A 22 -13.28 12.17 -13.25
CA CYS A 22 -13.77 11.80 -11.92
C CYS A 22 -12.84 12.30 -10.82
N GLU A 23 -13.18 13.43 -10.23
CA GLU A 23 -12.37 14.11 -9.21
C GLU A 23 -12.33 13.35 -7.89
N GLY A 24 -11.12 13.16 -7.34
CA GLY A 24 -10.85 12.47 -6.07
C GLY A 24 -10.82 13.37 -4.83
N ARG A 25 -10.91 14.71 -4.97
CA ARG A 25 -10.75 15.65 -3.85
C ARG A 25 -11.78 15.44 -2.74
N SER A 26 -13.03 15.15 -3.08
CA SER A 26 -14.07 14.84 -2.08
C SER A 26 -13.72 13.58 -1.28
N LEU A 27 -13.09 12.59 -1.91
CA LEU A 27 -12.61 11.40 -1.21
C LEU A 27 -11.40 11.74 -0.32
N LEU A 28 -10.46 12.58 -0.78
CA LEU A 28 -9.36 13.07 0.07
C LEU A 28 -9.92 13.76 1.32
N LYS A 29 -10.92 14.65 1.16
CA LYS A 29 -11.59 15.32 2.28
C LYS A 29 -12.28 14.32 3.23
N THR A 30 -12.80 13.20 2.72
CA THR A 30 -13.35 12.12 3.52
C THR A 30 -12.30 11.50 4.45
N PHE A 31 -11.11 11.22 3.94
CA PHE A 31 -9.99 10.73 4.74
C PHE A 31 -9.51 11.76 5.77
N VAL A 32 -9.50 13.04 5.41
CA VAL A 32 -9.17 14.16 6.29
C VAL A 32 -10.15 14.23 7.47
N ALA A 33 -11.46 14.22 7.20
CA ALA A 33 -12.49 14.21 8.23
C ALA A 33 -12.34 13.03 9.20
N ALA A 34 -12.13 11.84 8.66
CA ALA A 34 -11.91 10.64 9.46
C ALA A 34 -10.65 10.74 10.34
N SER A 35 -9.55 11.34 9.85
CA SER A 35 -8.34 11.58 10.65
C SER A 35 -8.60 12.55 11.79
N ALA A 36 -9.29 13.65 11.52
CA ALA A 36 -9.67 14.64 12.53
C ALA A 36 -10.58 14.04 13.62
N HIS A 37 -11.57 13.21 13.23
CA HIS A 37 -12.45 12.51 14.15
C HIS A 37 -11.71 11.51 15.04
N ARG A 38 -10.59 10.92 14.59
CA ARG A 38 -9.71 10.10 15.45
C ARG A 38 -8.88 10.91 16.43
N GLY A 39 -8.98 12.23 16.41
CA GLY A 39 -8.24 13.12 17.29
C GLY A 39 -6.85 13.49 16.78
N GLU A 40 -6.52 13.17 15.54
CA GLU A 40 -5.23 13.51 14.92
C GLU A 40 -5.19 15.00 14.52
N SER A 41 -4.01 15.62 14.61
CA SER A 41 -3.76 16.89 13.93
C SER A 41 -3.56 16.63 12.43
N VAL A 42 -4.22 17.40 11.58
CA VAL A 42 -4.17 17.19 10.13
C VAL A 42 -3.41 18.34 9.49
N HIS A 43 -2.19 18.07 9.05
CA HIS A 43 -1.33 19.04 8.37
C HIS A 43 -1.55 18.94 6.87
N VAL A 44 -2.17 19.97 6.30
CA VAL A 44 -2.48 20.05 4.89
C VAL A 44 -1.45 20.92 4.19
N PHE A 45 -0.75 20.36 3.23
CA PHE A 45 0.13 21.09 2.31
C PHE A 45 -0.66 21.35 1.04
N GLY A 46 -1.18 22.56 0.93
CA GLY A 46 -2.05 22.99 -0.16
C GLY A 46 -1.25 23.66 -1.26
N PHE A 47 -1.27 23.06 -2.45
CA PHE A 47 -0.57 23.55 -3.64
C PHE A 47 -1.53 23.91 -4.78
N GLU A 48 -2.71 23.35 -4.79
CA GLU A 48 -3.64 23.42 -5.91
C GLU A 48 -4.86 24.29 -5.62
N ILE A 49 -5.33 24.29 -4.38
CA ILE A 49 -6.49 25.09 -3.97
C ILE A 49 -6.18 25.95 -2.75
N PRO A 50 -6.82 27.13 -2.61
CA PRO A 50 -6.62 27.97 -1.43
C PRO A 50 -7.23 27.37 -0.18
N GLU A 51 -6.75 27.82 1.00
CA GLU A 51 -7.17 27.32 2.31
C GLU A 51 -8.70 27.37 2.51
N GLU A 52 -9.33 28.47 2.11
CA GLU A 52 -10.77 28.65 2.27
C GLU A 52 -11.57 27.58 1.52
N GLU A 53 -11.17 27.29 0.29
CA GLU A 53 -11.80 26.25 -0.53
C GLU A 53 -11.54 24.84 0.02
N PHE A 54 -10.32 24.59 0.51
CA PHE A 54 -10.01 23.32 1.16
C PHE A 54 -10.87 23.10 2.41
N ARG A 55 -11.05 24.13 3.24
CA ARG A 55 -11.85 24.07 4.48
C ARG A 55 -13.35 23.98 4.23
N ALA A 56 -13.82 24.39 3.06
CA ALA A 56 -15.25 24.43 2.74
C ALA A 56 -15.89 23.03 2.87
N GLY A 57 -17.04 22.97 3.56
CA GLY A 57 -17.84 21.75 3.74
C GLY A 57 -17.42 20.85 4.91
N PHE A 58 -16.34 21.17 5.62
CA PHE A 58 -16.01 20.46 6.87
C PHE A 58 -16.80 21.00 8.05
N ASP A 59 -17.11 20.12 8.98
CA ASP A 59 -17.67 20.49 10.27
C ASP A 59 -16.66 21.30 11.11
N PRO A 60 -17.13 22.17 12.04
CA PRO A 60 -16.25 22.99 12.88
C PRO A 60 -15.22 22.15 13.66
N ASP A 61 -15.62 20.98 14.17
CA ASP A 61 -14.74 20.08 14.95
C ASP A 61 -13.58 19.54 14.11
N VAL A 62 -13.80 19.29 12.83
CA VAL A 62 -12.77 18.92 11.87
C VAL A 62 -11.87 20.12 11.56
N THR A 63 -12.49 21.28 11.28
CA THR A 63 -11.78 22.49 10.87
C THR A 63 -10.76 22.97 11.91
N VAL A 64 -11.06 22.84 13.21
CA VAL A 64 -10.14 23.18 14.32
C VAL A 64 -8.86 22.35 14.31
N ARG A 65 -8.90 21.14 13.76
CA ARG A 65 -7.75 20.22 13.70
C ARG A 65 -6.91 20.36 12.45
N LEU A 66 -7.37 21.16 11.46
CA LEU A 66 -6.66 21.40 10.21
C LEU A 66 -5.60 22.49 10.38
N LEU A 67 -4.37 22.14 10.06
CA LEU A 67 -3.23 23.04 10.02
C LEU A 67 -2.80 23.15 8.55
N TYR A 68 -3.23 24.23 7.89
CA TYR A 68 -2.97 24.45 6.48
C TYR A 68 -1.63 25.15 6.27
N GLN A 69 -0.82 24.59 5.37
CA GLN A 69 0.45 25.16 4.90
C GLN A 69 0.24 25.67 3.48
N ASP A 70 0.20 26.98 3.33
CA ASP A 70 -0.10 27.63 2.06
C ASP A 70 1.09 27.54 1.09
N GLY A 71 0.98 26.67 0.11
CA GLY A 71 1.85 26.58 -1.05
C GLY A 71 1.20 27.07 -2.34
N PHE A 72 -0.07 27.53 -2.25
CA PHE A 72 -0.86 27.98 -3.38
C PHE A 72 -0.67 29.46 -3.70
N THR A 73 -0.71 30.36 -2.69
CA THR A 73 -0.76 31.80 -2.89
C THR A 73 0.53 32.37 -3.52
N ASP A 74 1.70 31.95 -3.03
CA ASP A 74 3.00 32.36 -3.58
C ASP A 74 3.94 31.16 -3.76
N PRO A 75 3.66 30.27 -4.72
CA PRO A 75 4.38 29.01 -4.90
C PRO A 75 5.86 29.19 -5.25
N LEU A 76 6.25 30.33 -5.79
CA LEU A 76 7.61 30.66 -6.22
C LEU A 76 8.28 31.73 -5.34
N ARG A 77 7.61 32.18 -4.29
CA ARG A 77 8.10 33.21 -3.33
C ARG A 77 8.49 34.54 -4.00
N TRP A 78 7.72 34.94 -5.00
CA TRP A 78 7.96 36.19 -5.70
C TRP A 78 7.61 37.41 -4.85
N THR A 79 6.63 37.30 -3.95
CA THR A 79 6.20 38.41 -3.09
C THR A 79 7.22 38.66 -1.96
N GLY A 80 8.05 37.69 -1.64
CA GLY A 80 9.02 37.77 -0.54
C GLY A 80 8.37 37.79 0.85
N GLU A 81 7.06 37.57 0.95
CA GLU A 81 6.37 37.44 2.23
C GLU A 81 6.74 36.12 2.92
N ALA A 82 7.17 36.22 4.18
CA ALA A 82 7.48 35.06 5.00
C ALA A 82 6.20 34.44 5.53
N GLY A 83 5.74 33.33 4.97
CA GLY A 83 4.53 32.66 5.49
C GLY A 83 4.08 31.44 4.74
N GLY A 84 4.40 31.31 3.45
CA GLY A 84 4.00 30.17 2.62
C GLY A 84 4.96 28.97 2.71
N PHE A 85 4.51 27.82 2.28
CA PHE A 85 5.32 26.60 2.13
C PHE A 85 5.64 26.39 0.64
N SER A 86 6.92 26.50 0.28
CA SER A 86 7.34 26.29 -1.11
C SER A 86 7.43 24.80 -1.45
N GLY A 87 7.12 24.44 -2.70
CA GLY A 87 7.35 23.08 -3.20
C GLY A 87 8.80 22.61 -3.07
N GLU A 88 9.78 23.52 -3.15
CA GLU A 88 11.20 23.20 -2.93
C GLU A 88 11.50 22.77 -1.49
N GLU A 89 10.69 23.24 -0.53
CA GLU A 89 10.79 22.86 0.89
C GLU A 89 10.16 21.50 1.19
N PHE A 90 9.50 20.88 0.20
CA PHE A 90 8.93 19.54 0.36
C PHE A 90 10.03 18.51 0.44
N THR A 91 10.64 18.46 1.60
CA THR A 91 11.64 17.48 2.03
C THR A 91 11.19 16.87 3.36
N ALA A 92 11.75 15.73 3.73
CA ALA A 92 11.41 15.11 5.02
C ALA A 92 11.68 16.06 6.21
N LEU A 93 12.75 16.85 6.16
CA LEU A 93 13.07 17.83 7.20
C LEU A 93 12.16 19.05 7.16
N GLY A 94 11.86 19.57 5.96
CA GLY A 94 10.95 20.70 5.81
C GLY A 94 9.55 20.38 6.31
N VAL A 95 9.00 19.22 5.92
CA VAL A 95 7.70 18.76 6.41
C VAL A 95 7.72 18.52 7.92
N SER A 96 8.73 17.82 8.47
CA SER A 96 8.81 17.59 9.91
C SER A 96 8.94 18.89 10.70
N GLY A 97 9.63 19.90 10.16
CA GLY A 97 9.73 21.24 10.74
C GLY A 97 8.36 21.95 10.81
N GLN A 98 7.49 21.77 9.80
CA GLN A 98 6.13 22.32 9.86
C GLN A 98 5.26 21.54 10.86
N LEU A 99 5.39 20.21 10.91
CA LEU A 99 4.68 19.39 11.89
C LEU A 99 5.03 19.80 13.33
N ALA A 100 6.29 20.13 13.60
CA ALA A 100 6.76 20.53 14.92
C ALA A 100 6.16 21.85 15.42
N ARG A 101 5.58 22.67 14.54
CA ARG A 101 4.85 23.91 14.91
C ARG A 101 3.42 23.63 15.36
N GLY A 102 2.92 22.44 15.09
CA GLY A 102 1.58 22.02 15.48
C GLY A 102 1.51 21.44 16.90
N PRO A 103 0.32 20.99 17.32
CA PRO A 103 0.13 20.37 18.63
C PRO A 103 0.86 19.02 18.69
N ALA A 104 1.37 18.69 19.88
CA ALA A 104 1.95 17.39 20.13
C ALA A 104 0.88 16.28 20.00
N GLY A 105 1.24 15.14 19.41
CA GLY A 105 0.35 13.99 19.28
C GLY A 105 0.44 13.31 17.91
N PRO A 106 -0.54 12.44 17.60
CA PRO A 106 -0.63 11.80 16.31
C PRO A 106 -1.02 12.81 15.23
N ALA A 107 -0.33 12.76 14.10
CA ALA A 107 -0.51 13.68 12.98
C ALA A 107 -0.75 12.92 11.68
N THR A 108 -1.65 13.43 10.85
CA THR A 108 -1.83 13.03 9.45
C THR A 108 -1.27 14.13 8.56
N VAL A 109 -0.46 13.73 7.58
CA VAL A 109 0.06 14.63 6.52
C VAL A 109 -0.83 14.49 5.30
N VAL A 110 -1.25 15.60 4.71
CA VAL A 110 -2.12 15.64 3.54
C VAL A 110 -1.47 16.49 2.45
N LEU A 111 -1.39 15.94 1.25
CA LEU A 111 -0.99 16.63 0.03
C LEU A 111 -2.21 16.77 -0.86
N ASP A 112 -2.68 17.97 -1.05
CA ASP A 112 -3.86 18.24 -1.89
C ASP A 112 -3.60 17.94 -3.36
N SER A 113 -2.33 18.05 -3.81
CA SER A 113 -1.90 17.65 -5.15
C SER A 113 -0.45 17.19 -5.15
N LEU A 114 -0.26 15.87 -5.25
CA LEU A 114 1.06 15.28 -5.49
C LEU A 114 1.55 15.57 -6.91
N SER A 115 0.62 15.69 -7.85
CA SER A 115 0.90 16.04 -9.25
C SER A 115 1.59 17.40 -9.37
N TRP A 116 1.16 18.38 -8.58
CA TRP A 116 1.78 19.70 -8.55
C TRP A 116 3.27 19.62 -8.13
N LEU A 117 3.59 18.82 -7.12
CA LEU A 117 4.97 18.58 -6.67
C LEU A 117 5.81 17.89 -7.76
N LEU A 118 5.25 16.89 -8.43
CA LEU A 118 5.94 16.10 -9.47
C LEU A 118 6.22 16.91 -10.74
N LEU A 119 5.46 17.97 -10.99
CA LEU A 119 5.75 18.91 -12.08
C LEU A 119 6.95 19.84 -11.78
N ARG A 120 7.39 19.94 -10.53
CA ARG A 120 8.45 20.85 -10.07
C ARG A 120 9.66 20.14 -9.47
N GLN A 121 9.47 18.96 -8.92
CA GLN A 121 10.53 18.16 -8.34
C GLN A 121 10.70 16.83 -9.07
N PRO A 122 11.93 16.31 -9.17
CA PRO A 122 12.17 14.98 -9.75
C PRO A 122 11.48 13.89 -8.89
N LEU A 123 10.88 12.90 -9.54
CA LEU A 123 10.20 11.77 -8.89
C LEU A 123 11.03 11.13 -7.75
N PRO A 124 12.35 10.86 -7.93
CA PRO A 124 13.16 10.27 -6.84
C PRO A 124 13.20 11.12 -5.58
N ALA A 125 13.24 12.47 -5.71
CA ALA A 125 13.25 13.38 -4.56
C ALA A 125 11.91 13.33 -3.81
N VAL A 126 10.79 13.35 -4.54
CA VAL A 126 9.45 13.25 -3.96
C VAL A 126 9.26 11.90 -3.26
N CYS A 127 9.63 10.79 -3.90
CA CYS A 127 9.55 9.45 -3.31
C CYS A 127 10.40 9.35 -2.03
N GLN A 128 11.63 9.91 -2.06
CA GLN A 128 12.51 9.93 -0.91
C GLN A 128 11.94 10.76 0.24
N ALA A 129 11.34 11.92 -0.05
CA ALA A 129 10.68 12.76 0.95
C ALA A 129 9.52 11.97 1.59
N LEU A 130 8.58 11.43 0.80
CA LEU A 130 7.45 10.65 1.28
C LEU A 130 7.87 9.48 2.18
N GLY A 131 8.89 8.72 1.76
CA GLY A 131 9.38 7.57 2.52
C GLY A 131 10.07 7.95 3.84
N ARG A 132 10.67 9.15 3.92
CA ARG A 132 11.45 9.61 5.10
C ARG A 132 10.68 10.49 6.07
N ILE A 133 9.55 11.08 5.68
CA ILE A 133 8.73 11.94 6.56
C ILE A 133 8.42 11.27 7.91
N PRO A 134 7.93 10.01 7.99
CA PRO A 134 7.60 9.41 9.28
C PRO A 134 8.82 9.29 10.22
N MET A 135 9.98 8.94 9.67
CA MET A 135 11.21 8.80 10.44
C MET A 135 11.78 10.16 10.89
N ALA A 136 11.74 11.16 10.01
CA ALA A 136 12.16 12.51 10.34
C ALA A 136 11.26 13.12 11.42
N ALA A 137 9.97 12.93 11.34
CA ALA A 137 9.01 13.35 12.35
C ALA A 137 9.25 12.63 13.70
N ALA A 138 9.50 11.33 13.67
CA ALA A 138 9.79 10.55 14.89
C ALA A 138 11.06 11.04 15.58
N SER A 139 12.08 11.45 14.84
CA SER A 139 13.32 12.05 15.40
C SER A 139 13.05 13.39 16.10
N ALA A 140 11.97 14.10 15.71
CA ALA A 140 11.49 15.31 16.36
C ALA A 140 10.45 15.06 17.48
N GLY A 141 10.23 13.81 17.86
CA GLY A 141 9.25 13.42 18.88
C GLY A 141 7.78 13.45 18.39
N LEU A 142 7.55 13.49 17.09
CA LEU A 142 6.24 13.52 16.46
C LEU A 142 5.88 12.15 15.88
N ARG A 143 4.59 11.82 15.88
CA ARG A 143 4.09 10.57 15.32
C ARG A 143 3.22 10.84 14.09
N VAL A 144 3.76 10.59 12.90
CA VAL A 144 2.96 10.58 11.67
C VAL A 144 2.22 9.25 11.58
N THR A 145 0.89 9.30 11.61
CA THR A 145 0.03 8.12 11.50
C THR A 145 -0.10 7.68 10.06
N ARG A 146 -0.30 8.61 9.13
CA ARG A 146 -0.39 8.34 7.69
C ARG A 146 -0.09 9.57 6.87
N ILE A 147 0.20 9.36 5.60
CA ILE A 147 0.33 10.39 4.57
C ILE A 147 -0.78 10.15 3.55
N LEU A 148 -1.60 11.15 3.30
CA LEU A 148 -2.64 11.16 2.27
C LEU A 148 -2.18 12.01 1.10
N ALA A 149 -2.24 11.51 -0.11
CA ALA A 149 -1.84 12.25 -1.30
C ALA A 149 -2.83 12.05 -2.45
N LEU A 150 -3.23 13.14 -3.09
CA LEU A 150 -4.04 13.11 -4.31
C LEU A 150 -3.11 13.19 -5.53
N LEU A 151 -3.30 12.27 -6.47
CA LEU A 151 -2.55 12.17 -7.72
C LEU A 151 -3.51 12.19 -8.90
N HIS A 152 -3.31 13.13 -9.83
CA HIS A 152 -4.03 13.18 -11.10
C HIS A 152 -3.33 12.23 -12.09
N GLY A 153 -3.83 10.99 -12.19
CA GLY A 153 -3.16 9.91 -12.91
C GLY A 153 -2.98 10.16 -14.40
N ASP A 154 -3.90 10.90 -15.00
CA ASP A 154 -3.91 11.30 -16.43
C ASP A 154 -2.86 12.35 -16.79
N LEU A 155 -2.30 13.06 -15.81
CA LEU A 155 -1.23 14.06 -16.03
C LEU A 155 0.16 13.42 -16.12
N HIS A 156 0.31 12.16 -15.79
CA HIS A 156 1.63 11.54 -15.63
C HIS A 156 1.82 10.28 -16.50
N PRO A 157 3.06 10.00 -16.94
CA PRO A 157 3.36 8.74 -17.61
C PRO A 157 3.06 7.52 -16.72
N PRO A 158 2.58 6.39 -17.28
CA PRO A 158 2.22 5.20 -16.51
C PRO A 158 3.33 4.69 -15.60
N GLY A 159 4.59 4.70 -16.04
CA GLY A 159 5.72 4.24 -15.22
C GLY A 159 5.95 5.09 -13.96
N LEU A 160 5.64 6.39 -13.99
CA LEU A 160 5.69 7.26 -12.82
C LEU A 160 4.57 6.89 -11.84
N VAL A 161 3.35 6.73 -12.33
CA VAL A 161 2.18 6.33 -11.53
C VAL A 161 2.44 4.99 -10.85
N GLU A 162 2.92 3.98 -11.58
CA GLU A 162 3.25 2.67 -11.02
C GLU A 162 4.34 2.73 -9.95
N THR A 163 5.33 3.62 -10.10
CA THR A 163 6.36 3.84 -9.08
C THR A 163 5.72 4.34 -7.78
N LEU A 164 4.82 5.31 -7.85
CA LEU A 164 4.09 5.82 -6.67
C LEU A 164 3.15 4.78 -6.07
N ARG A 165 2.44 4.02 -6.90
CA ARG A 165 1.61 2.89 -6.47
C ARG A 165 2.42 1.85 -5.69
N SER A 166 3.65 1.56 -6.13
CA SER A 166 4.53 0.62 -5.45
C SER A 166 4.97 1.12 -4.07
N LEU A 167 5.16 2.42 -3.91
CA LEU A 167 5.52 3.06 -2.63
C LEU A 167 4.33 3.11 -1.67
N ALA A 168 3.11 3.18 -2.18
CA ALA A 168 1.92 3.36 -1.38
C ALA A 168 1.53 2.08 -0.62
N ARG A 169 1.11 2.25 0.64
CA ARG A 169 0.50 1.19 1.46
C ARG A 169 -0.91 0.85 1.00
N ALA A 170 -1.64 1.88 0.57
CA ALA A 170 -2.93 1.73 -0.05
C ALA A 170 -3.07 2.67 -1.24
N VAL A 171 -3.74 2.21 -2.28
CA VAL A 171 -4.10 3.00 -3.45
C VAL A 171 -5.61 2.95 -3.60
N VAL A 172 -6.23 4.09 -3.84
CA VAL A 172 -7.67 4.19 -4.11
C VAL A 172 -7.84 4.96 -5.41
N GLY A 173 -8.12 4.25 -6.49
CA GLY A 173 -8.51 4.84 -7.76
C GLY A 173 -9.98 5.26 -7.73
N VAL A 174 -10.27 6.48 -8.21
CA VAL A 174 -11.63 7.01 -8.32
C VAL A 174 -12.03 7.07 -9.79
N GLY A 175 -13.12 6.40 -10.12
CA GLY A 175 -13.64 6.34 -11.47
C GLY A 175 -15.15 6.59 -11.54
N PRO A 176 -15.68 6.77 -12.74
CA PRO A 176 -17.11 6.92 -12.95
C PRO A 176 -17.85 5.61 -12.64
N ALA A 177 -19.01 5.70 -12.02
CA ALA A 177 -19.90 4.55 -11.88
C ALA A 177 -20.79 4.42 -13.12
N PRO A 178 -21.21 3.19 -13.51
CA PRO A 178 -22.17 2.99 -14.57
C PRO A 178 -23.51 3.66 -14.28
N GLU A 179 -24.25 3.99 -15.34
CA GLU A 179 -25.61 4.51 -15.21
C GLU A 179 -26.52 3.49 -14.49
N GLY A 180 -27.32 3.97 -13.54
CA GLY A 180 -28.27 3.14 -12.78
C GLY A 180 -27.77 2.68 -11.41
N VAL A 181 -26.55 2.97 -11.03
CA VAL A 181 -26.05 2.71 -9.67
C VAL A 181 -26.49 3.87 -8.76
N GLY A 182 -27.42 3.60 -7.84
CA GLY A 182 -27.88 4.55 -6.82
C GLY A 182 -29.00 5.47 -7.32
N SER A 183 -29.97 5.72 -6.46
CA SER A 183 -31.06 6.67 -6.68
C SER A 183 -31.05 7.71 -5.56
N GLY A 184 -30.66 8.95 -5.89
CA GLY A 184 -30.81 10.12 -5.04
C GLY A 184 -29.54 10.58 -4.35
N GLY A 185 -29.10 11.79 -4.67
CA GLY A 185 -27.95 12.45 -4.07
C GLY A 185 -26.80 12.66 -5.05
N ASP A 186 -25.62 12.83 -4.54
CA ASP A 186 -24.39 13.00 -5.33
C ASP A 186 -24.14 11.82 -6.27
N ALA A 187 -23.57 12.11 -7.44
CA ALA A 187 -23.25 11.10 -8.44
C ALA A 187 -22.42 9.95 -7.84
N PRO A 188 -22.85 8.70 -8.03
CA PRO A 188 -22.08 7.54 -7.55
C PRO A 188 -20.75 7.47 -8.28
N ARG A 189 -19.74 6.96 -7.58
CA ARG A 189 -18.37 6.77 -8.09
C ARG A 189 -17.93 5.34 -7.82
N LEU A 190 -16.97 4.88 -8.61
CA LEU A 190 -16.29 3.61 -8.38
C LEU A 190 -14.98 3.86 -7.63
N ALA A 191 -14.76 3.14 -6.54
CA ALA A 191 -13.46 3.04 -5.88
C ALA A 191 -12.81 1.71 -6.22
N SER A 192 -11.68 1.73 -6.89
CA SER A 192 -10.78 0.58 -7.05
C SER A 192 -9.69 0.68 -5.98
N MET A 193 -9.66 -0.30 -5.08
CA MET A 193 -8.80 -0.25 -3.90
C MET A 193 -7.77 -1.36 -3.93
N LEU A 194 -6.51 -0.99 -3.71
CA LEU A 194 -5.41 -1.91 -3.48
C LEU A 194 -4.80 -1.60 -2.11
N GLN A 195 -4.74 -2.59 -1.23
CA GLN A 195 -4.15 -2.44 0.10
C GLN A 195 -3.10 -3.52 0.36
N ARG A 196 -1.91 -3.11 0.77
CA ARG A 196 -0.82 -4.00 1.17
C ARG A 196 -0.80 -4.12 2.70
N LYS A 197 -1.08 -5.33 3.21
CA LYS A 197 -1.01 -5.63 4.65
C LYS A 197 0.46 -5.80 5.09
N GLU A 198 0.72 -5.67 6.39
CA GLU A 198 2.06 -5.90 6.97
C GLU A 198 2.57 -7.32 6.76
N THR A 199 1.65 -8.27 6.63
CA THR A 199 1.93 -9.67 6.31
C THR A 199 2.38 -9.91 4.86
N GLY A 200 2.43 -8.86 4.01
CA GLY A 200 2.71 -8.97 2.58
C GLY A 200 1.49 -9.34 1.72
N LYS A 201 0.35 -9.69 2.32
CA LYS A 201 -0.88 -9.95 1.56
C LYS A 201 -1.36 -8.65 0.90
N VAL A 202 -1.70 -8.73 -0.39
CA VAL A 202 -2.33 -7.65 -1.16
C VAL A 202 -3.82 -7.94 -1.25
N LEU A 203 -4.64 -6.96 -0.91
CA LEU A 203 -6.09 -6.99 -1.06
C LEU A 203 -6.47 -6.04 -2.18
N GLU A 204 -7.25 -6.52 -3.12
CA GLU A 204 -7.85 -5.74 -4.18
C GLU A 204 -9.37 -5.84 -4.08
N LYS A 205 -10.05 -4.71 -4.18
CA LYS A 205 -11.51 -4.66 -4.14
C LYS A 205 -12.04 -3.44 -4.87
N GLU A 206 -13.16 -3.61 -5.53
CA GLU A 206 -13.92 -2.52 -6.14
C GLU A 206 -15.24 -2.32 -5.40
N GLU A 207 -15.66 -1.08 -5.23
CA GLU A 207 -16.86 -0.73 -4.50
C GLU A 207 -17.48 0.56 -5.06
N TYR A 208 -18.79 0.56 -5.29
CA TYR A 208 -19.50 1.81 -5.59
C TYR A 208 -19.76 2.58 -4.32
N PHE A 209 -19.53 3.87 -4.36
CA PHE A 209 -19.72 4.74 -3.22
C PHE A 209 -20.28 6.11 -3.62
N THR A 210 -20.84 6.79 -2.65
CA THR A 210 -21.17 8.21 -2.69
C THR A 210 -20.66 8.89 -1.42
N ILE A 211 -20.45 10.21 -1.47
CA ILE A 211 -20.00 11.00 -0.33
C ILE A 211 -21.17 11.87 0.10
N LEU A 212 -21.60 11.68 1.34
CA LEU A 212 -22.67 12.48 1.95
C LEU A 212 -22.11 13.79 2.54
N ALA A 213 -23.01 14.67 2.98
CA ALA A 213 -22.65 15.89 3.69
C ALA A 213 -21.69 15.60 4.87
N GLY A 214 -20.75 16.51 5.15
CA GLY A 214 -19.71 16.29 6.16
C GLY A 214 -18.65 15.27 5.74
N PHE A 215 -18.53 14.97 4.45
CA PHE A 215 -17.55 14.02 3.88
C PHE A 215 -17.64 12.61 4.47
N THR A 216 -18.87 12.10 4.68
CA THR A 216 -19.10 10.74 5.14
C THR A 216 -19.27 9.80 3.95
N PRO A 217 -18.43 8.76 3.79
CA PRO A 217 -18.55 7.82 2.67
C PRO A 217 -19.70 6.85 2.92
N LYS A 218 -20.51 6.60 1.91
CA LYS A 218 -21.58 5.61 1.90
C LYS A 218 -21.35 4.60 0.79
N ALA A 219 -21.17 3.33 1.14
CA ALA A 219 -21.09 2.24 0.19
C ALA A 219 -22.45 2.01 -0.47
N LEU A 220 -22.45 1.79 -1.77
CA LEU A 220 -23.64 1.51 -2.59
C LEU A 220 -23.69 0.07 -3.08
N GLY A 221 -22.61 -0.69 -2.94
CA GLY A 221 -22.50 -2.08 -3.38
C GLY A 221 -21.23 -2.35 -4.16
N GLU A 222 -21.09 -3.59 -4.58
CA GLU A 222 -19.94 -4.05 -5.38
C GLU A 222 -20.36 -4.17 -6.85
N PRO A 223 -19.43 -3.99 -7.82
CA PRO A 223 -19.72 -4.23 -9.22
C PRO A 223 -20.21 -5.67 -9.44
N THR A 224 -21.39 -5.81 -10.06
CA THR A 224 -21.95 -7.12 -10.45
C THR A 224 -21.06 -7.71 -11.54
N GLY A 225 -20.13 -8.58 -11.19
CA GLY A 225 -19.18 -9.18 -12.15
C GLY A 225 -17.76 -9.36 -11.59
N SER A 226 -17.44 -8.77 -10.45
CA SER A 226 -16.29 -9.22 -9.68
C SER A 226 -16.60 -10.63 -9.21
N VAL A 227 -15.98 -11.63 -9.84
CA VAL A 227 -15.98 -12.99 -9.32
C VAL A 227 -15.50 -12.87 -7.87
N PRO A 228 -16.31 -13.25 -6.87
CA PRO A 228 -15.81 -13.31 -5.50
C PRO A 228 -14.65 -14.29 -5.54
N ARG A 229 -13.44 -13.82 -5.27
CA ARG A 229 -12.41 -14.75 -4.80
C ARG A 229 -12.87 -15.12 -3.41
N ASP A 230 -13.61 -16.22 -3.32
CA ASP A 230 -14.11 -16.80 -2.08
C ASP A 230 -12.99 -16.83 -1.05
N GLU A 231 -13.13 -15.99 -0.02
CA GLU A 231 -12.24 -15.98 1.14
C GLU A 231 -12.54 -17.15 2.11
N ASP A 232 -13.50 -18.02 1.79
CA ASP A 232 -13.90 -19.14 2.63
C ASP A 232 -13.92 -20.47 1.85
N THR A 233 -12.76 -20.95 1.43
CA THR A 233 -12.59 -22.39 1.19
C THR A 233 -11.13 -22.78 1.38
N ASP A 234 -10.89 -23.51 2.47
CA ASP A 234 -9.77 -24.41 2.74
C ASP A 234 -8.38 -23.78 2.95
N PRO A 235 -7.73 -23.96 4.12
CA PRO A 235 -6.38 -23.49 4.39
C PRO A 235 -5.29 -24.18 3.53
N HIS A 236 -5.68 -24.94 2.49
CA HIS A 236 -4.78 -25.61 1.54
C HIS A 236 -4.96 -25.21 0.07
N SER A 237 -5.80 -24.21 -0.24
CA SER A 237 -5.83 -23.63 -1.59
C SER A 237 -4.69 -22.62 -1.76
N THR A 238 -3.49 -23.13 -1.96
CA THR A 238 -2.40 -22.35 -2.56
C THR A 238 -2.86 -21.86 -3.93
N ALA A 239 -2.79 -20.53 -4.17
CA ALA A 239 -2.96 -19.96 -5.51
C ALA A 239 -2.11 -20.80 -6.47
N ASP A 240 -2.77 -21.45 -7.45
CA ASP A 240 -2.09 -22.33 -8.40
C ASP A 240 -1.17 -21.50 -9.29
N PRO A 241 0.16 -21.46 -9.05
CA PRO A 241 1.09 -20.68 -9.84
C PRO A 241 1.15 -21.16 -11.31
N ALA A 242 0.47 -22.27 -11.62
CA ALA A 242 0.41 -22.87 -12.93
C ALA A 242 -0.79 -22.40 -13.77
N ALA A 243 -1.72 -21.58 -13.22
CA ALA A 243 -2.94 -21.18 -13.91
C ALA A 243 -2.69 -20.39 -15.22
N ASN A 244 -1.54 -19.72 -15.35
CA ASN A 244 -1.18 -18.90 -16.51
C ASN A 244 -0.02 -19.47 -17.35
N LEU A 245 0.31 -20.75 -17.16
CA LEU A 245 1.36 -21.38 -17.96
C LEU A 245 0.80 -21.89 -19.30
N THR A 246 1.60 -21.79 -20.35
CA THR A 246 1.26 -22.26 -21.70
C THR A 246 1.16 -23.79 -21.82
N PHE A 247 1.50 -24.51 -20.76
CA PHE A 247 1.40 -25.97 -20.63
C PHE A 247 0.69 -26.32 -19.33
N ASN A 248 -0.11 -27.39 -19.39
CA ASN A 248 -0.91 -27.83 -18.24
C ASN A 248 -0.06 -28.66 -17.29
N LEU A 249 0.20 -28.11 -16.07
CA LEU A 249 0.87 -28.82 -14.98
C LEU A 249 -0.10 -29.70 -14.16
N ARG A 250 -1.40 -29.65 -14.45
CA ARG A 250 -2.37 -30.52 -13.77
C ARG A 250 -2.28 -31.91 -14.35
N LEU A 251 -1.87 -32.85 -13.51
CA LEU A 251 -1.89 -34.28 -13.85
C LEU A 251 -3.32 -34.74 -14.12
N SER A 252 -3.53 -35.42 -15.23
CA SER A 252 -4.79 -36.12 -15.51
C SER A 252 -5.00 -37.23 -14.46
N ASP A 253 -6.23 -37.73 -14.30
CA ASP A 253 -6.51 -38.79 -13.33
C ASP A 253 -5.73 -40.09 -13.63
N THR A 254 -5.38 -40.34 -14.89
CA THR A 254 -4.53 -41.44 -15.31
C THR A 254 -3.09 -41.25 -14.88
N GLU A 255 -2.53 -40.05 -15.05
CA GLU A 255 -1.18 -39.69 -14.63
C GLU A 255 -1.04 -39.66 -13.10
N ARG A 256 -2.09 -39.16 -12.39
CA ARG A 256 -2.13 -39.18 -10.93
C ARG A 256 -2.09 -40.60 -10.38
N ARG A 257 -2.87 -41.54 -10.94
CA ARG A 257 -2.84 -42.95 -10.58
C ARG A 257 -1.51 -43.60 -10.90
N ALA A 258 -0.91 -43.26 -12.05
CA ALA A 258 0.43 -43.77 -12.41
C ALA A 258 1.50 -43.28 -11.43
N ARG A 259 1.47 -42.00 -11.05
CA ARG A 259 2.36 -41.42 -10.03
C ARG A 259 2.20 -42.10 -8.67
N ASP A 260 0.96 -42.28 -8.23
CA ASP A 260 0.67 -42.92 -6.93
C ASP A 260 1.00 -44.39 -6.90
N GLY A 261 1.10 -45.04 -8.09
CA GLY A 261 1.53 -46.43 -8.25
C GLY A 261 3.05 -46.64 -8.31
N VAL A 262 3.86 -45.56 -8.38
CA VAL A 262 5.31 -45.67 -8.40
C VAL A 262 5.84 -45.76 -6.96
N PRO A 263 6.46 -46.89 -6.54
CA PRO A 263 7.09 -46.97 -5.21
C PRO A 263 8.27 -46.01 -5.15
N LEU A 264 8.16 -45.01 -4.27
CA LEU A 264 9.26 -44.06 -4.05
C LEU A 264 10.43 -44.77 -3.39
N PRO A 265 11.69 -44.55 -3.83
CA PRO A 265 12.87 -45.25 -3.32
C PRO A 265 13.11 -45.05 -1.81
N PHE A 266 12.48 -44.05 -1.21
CA PHE A 266 12.61 -43.74 0.23
C PHE A 266 11.36 -44.05 1.06
N HIS A 267 10.41 -44.86 0.56
CA HIS A 267 9.29 -45.35 1.35
C HIS A 267 9.75 -46.48 2.28
N PHE A 268 9.92 -46.17 3.55
CA PHE A 268 10.10 -47.20 4.56
C PHE A 268 8.77 -47.88 4.85
N SER A 269 8.68 -49.22 4.65
CA SER A 269 7.52 -49.98 5.11
C SER A 269 7.36 -49.83 6.63
N ALA A 270 6.14 -49.95 7.16
CA ALA A 270 5.87 -49.80 8.58
C ALA A 270 6.76 -50.75 9.44
N GLN A 271 7.08 -51.96 8.93
CA GLN A 271 8.00 -52.88 9.56
C GLN A 271 9.46 -52.41 9.60
N LYS A 272 9.92 -51.73 8.53
CA LYS A 272 11.29 -51.21 8.49
C LYS A 272 11.41 -49.93 9.34
N LYS A 273 10.33 -49.16 9.48
CA LYS A 273 10.27 -48.00 10.36
C LYS A 273 10.28 -48.43 11.85
N SER A 274 9.55 -49.47 12.23
CA SER A 274 9.58 -50.01 13.60
C SER A 274 10.93 -50.61 13.96
N SER A 275 11.58 -51.35 13.04
CA SER A 275 12.91 -51.94 13.31
C SER A 275 14.00 -50.87 13.45
N LEU A 276 13.87 -49.71 12.76
CA LEU A 276 14.78 -48.57 12.91
C LEU A 276 14.55 -47.83 14.24
N LEU A 277 13.31 -47.80 14.72
CA LEU A 277 12.96 -47.14 15.99
C LEU A 277 13.33 -48.02 17.20
N GLU A 278 13.29 -49.36 17.07
CA GLU A 278 13.73 -50.28 18.13
C GLU A 278 15.26 -50.38 18.24
N ALA A 279 16.01 -50.04 17.17
CA ALA A 279 17.47 -50.09 17.15
C ALA A 279 18.19 -48.87 17.73
N SER A 280 17.47 -47.84 18.17
CA SER A 280 18.10 -46.57 18.60
C SER A 280 18.21 -46.42 20.11
N ALA A 281 18.98 -47.29 20.76
CA ALA A 281 19.50 -47.04 22.10
C ALA A 281 21.02 -46.82 22.12
N SER A 282 21.65 -46.40 21.04
CA SER A 282 23.07 -46.00 21.06
C SER A 282 23.37 -44.94 19.98
N ALA A 283 24.05 -43.90 20.43
CA ALA A 283 24.66 -42.77 19.72
C ALA A 283 24.66 -42.90 18.18
N GLY A 284 23.88 -42.00 17.51
CA GLY A 284 23.86 -41.93 16.05
C GLY A 284 25.25 -41.69 15.50
N LYS A 285 25.85 -42.71 14.88
CA LYS A 285 27.00 -42.57 14.01
C LYS A 285 26.51 -42.48 12.59
N ILE A 286 26.80 -41.35 11.93
CA ILE A 286 26.64 -41.23 10.50
C ILE A 286 27.84 -41.94 9.89
N TYR A 287 27.60 -43.08 9.21
CA TYR A 287 28.62 -43.71 8.37
C TYR A 287 28.49 -43.14 6.98
N TYR A 288 29.50 -42.42 6.56
CA TYR A 288 29.72 -41.99 5.20
C TYR A 288 30.80 -42.88 4.59
N GLU A 289 30.49 -43.60 3.54
CA GLU A 289 31.44 -44.38 2.75
C GLU A 289 31.56 -43.68 1.37
N PRO A 290 32.65 -42.92 1.13
CA PRO A 290 32.83 -42.22 -0.14
C PRO A 290 32.88 -43.23 -1.27
N ASP A 291 32.13 -42.98 -2.34
CA ASP A 291 32.19 -43.81 -3.53
C ASP A 291 33.21 -43.24 -4.54
N ALA A 292 33.47 -43.98 -5.64
CA ALA A 292 34.48 -43.58 -6.65
C ALA A 292 34.06 -42.34 -7.47
N ALA A 293 32.89 -41.77 -7.23
CA ALA A 293 32.37 -40.55 -7.86
C ALA A 293 32.45 -39.33 -6.91
N ASP A 294 32.85 -39.52 -5.65
CA ASP A 294 33.19 -38.44 -4.76
C ASP A 294 34.58 -37.92 -5.13
N ASP A 295 34.60 -36.87 -5.92
CA ASP A 295 35.84 -36.16 -6.28
C ASP A 295 36.46 -35.60 -5.00
N LEU A 296 37.63 -36.15 -4.67
CA LEU A 296 38.55 -35.51 -3.75
C LEU A 296 39.16 -34.34 -4.51
N ASP A 297 38.51 -33.17 -4.40
CA ASP A 297 39.05 -31.91 -4.91
C ASP A 297 40.31 -31.60 -4.11
N GLU A 298 41.48 -31.80 -4.74
CA GLU A 298 42.78 -31.44 -4.17
C GLU A 298 43.02 -29.89 -4.22
N GLU A 299 42.11 -29.13 -4.84
CA GLU A 299 42.17 -27.67 -4.90
C GLU A 299 41.14 -27.10 -3.91
N ASP A 300 41.61 -26.71 -2.73
CA ASP A 300 40.83 -25.93 -1.78
C ASP A 300 40.61 -24.53 -2.35
N PRO A 301 39.35 -24.15 -2.70
CA PRO A 301 39.08 -22.83 -3.29
C PRO A 301 39.31 -21.66 -2.33
N ASP A 302 39.61 -21.93 -1.06
CA ASP A 302 39.85 -20.89 -0.03
C ASP A 302 41.33 -20.52 0.12
N ASP A 303 42.27 -21.24 -0.55
CA ASP A 303 43.72 -20.95 -0.44
C ASP A 303 44.14 -19.65 -1.17
N ASP A 304 43.27 -19.06 -2.00
CA ASP A 304 43.54 -17.84 -2.76
C ASP A 304 43.07 -16.54 -2.04
N LEU A 305 42.60 -16.61 -0.80
CA LEU A 305 42.03 -15.45 -0.08
C LEU A 305 42.96 -14.78 0.94
N ASP A 306 44.22 -15.19 1.04
CA ASP A 306 45.25 -14.51 1.86
C ASP A 306 46.05 -13.50 1.05
N VAL A 307 45.43 -12.29 0.81
CA VAL A 307 46.18 -11.06 0.42
C VAL A 307 45.64 -9.86 1.22
#